data_caf1b29bc8c021a169e0041237fc0004
#
_entry.id   caf1b29bc8c021a169e0041237fc0004
#
_cell.length_a   1.000
_cell.length_b   1.000
_cell.length_c   1.000
_cell.angle_alpha   90.00
_cell.angle_beta   90.00
_cell.angle_gamma   90.00
#
_symmetry.space_group_name_H-M   'P 1'
#
loop_
_entity.id
_entity.type
_entity.pdbx_description
1 polymer ?
#
loop_
_entity_poly.entity_id
_entity_poly.type
_entity_poly.pdbx_seq_one_letter_code
_entity_poly.pdbx_strand_id
1 'polypeptide(L)'
;MPTTWREITFLDVAKLNYGKNLPTKNLLPKGYRVFGGNGPIGYFTEFLYQKERILISCRGAASGTVRLSRPFSFITNNSLIVNEKKDVYFAYLKQWCLNRQFFDVVTGSAQPQVTIDSFKNLPIILPDTNVLEDFSKIMFPIYSQIEINMEKNEKLINFRDTLLPKLLSGEISVNQASK
;
A
#
# COMPACT_ATOMS: atom_id res chain seq x y z
N MET A 1 -26.65 6.61 12.09
CA MET A 1 -26.35 6.11 10.73
C MET A 1 -27.48 6.49 9.80
N PRO A 2 -27.21 6.88 8.54
CA PRO A 2 -28.27 6.98 7.54
C PRO A 2 -28.99 5.61 7.39
N THR A 3 -30.30 5.64 7.25
CA THR A 3 -31.15 4.42 7.20
C THR A 3 -30.89 3.52 5.97
N THR A 4 -30.17 4.04 4.98
CA THR A 4 -29.86 3.37 3.72
C THR A 4 -28.52 2.64 3.72
N TRP A 5 -27.64 2.91 4.68
CA TRP A 5 -26.34 2.24 4.81
C TRP A 5 -26.55 0.84 5.41
N ARG A 6 -25.79 -0.13 4.90
CA ARG A 6 -25.95 -1.54 5.26
C ARG A 6 -24.71 -2.08 5.97
N GLU A 7 -24.91 -2.83 7.04
CA GLU A 7 -23.87 -3.66 7.61
C GLU A 7 -23.78 -4.97 6.81
N ILE A 8 -22.59 -5.27 6.32
CA ILE A 8 -22.26 -6.46 5.53
C ILE A 8 -20.91 -7.01 5.98
N THR A 9 -20.44 -8.09 5.38
CA THR A 9 -19.09 -8.58 5.68
C THR A 9 -18.04 -7.92 4.78
N PHE A 10 -16.81 -7.80 5.27
CA PHE A 10 -15.69 -7.27 4.48
C PHE A 10 -15.49 -8.05 3.18
N LEU A 11 -15.68 -9.37 3.23
CA LEU A 11 -15.55 -10.23 2.05
C LEU A 11 -16.70 -10.06 1.03
N ASP A 12 -17.77 -9.34 1.36
CA ASP A 12 -18.82 -9.00 0.38
C ASP A 12 -18.35 -7.91 -0.59
N VAL A 13 -17.44 -7.03 -0.15
CA VAL A 13 -16.91 -5.90 -0.94
C VAL A 13 -15.50 -6.10 -1.45
N ALA A 14 -14.74 -7.02 -0.86
CA ALA A 14 -13.35 -7.27 -1.20
C ALA A 14 -13.06 -8.78 -1.33
N LYS A 15 -12.07 -9.12 -2.16
CA LYS A 15 -11.45 -10.43 -2.23
C LYS A 15 -10.02 -10.33 -1.72
N LEU A 16 -9.62 -11.21 -0.82
CA LEU A 16 -8.27 -11.29 -0.30
C LEU A 16 -7.47 -12.37 -1.03
N ASN A 17 -6.24 -12.04 -1.38
CA ASN A 17 -5.27 -12.98 -1.94
C ASN A 17 -3.91 -12.79 -1.27
N TYR A 18 -3.17 -13.87 -1.07
CA TYR A 18 -1.75 -13.75 -0.72
C TYR A 18 -0.95 -13.26 -1.93
N GLY A 19 0.12 -12.50 -1.67
CA GLY A 19 1.14 -12.23 -2.67
C GLY A 19 1.90 -13.50 -3.06
N LYS A 20 2.88 -13.36 -3.94
CA LYS A 20 3.70 -14.48 -4.43
C LYS A 20 4.97 -14.65 -3.60
N ASN A 21 5.44 -15.89 -3.47
CA ASN A 21 6.71 -16.16 -2.83
C ASN A 21 7.87 -15.56 -3.67
N LEU A 22 8.74 -14.79 -2.99
CA LEU A 22 9.96 -14.26 -3.57
C LEU A 22 11.07 -14.35 -2.52
N PRO A 23 12.05 -15.27 -2.70
CA PRO A 23 13.19 -15.34 -1.79
C PRO A 23 14.01 -14.04 -1.81
N THR A 24 14.47 -13.59 -0.64
CA THR A 24 15.25 -12.35 -0.49
C THR A 24 16.52 -12.32 -1.33
N LYS A 25 17.13 -13.47 -1.59
CA LYS A 25 18.31 -13.61 -2.47
C LYS A 25 18.07 -13.21 -3.92
N ASN A 26 16.81 -13.15 -4.34
CA ASN A 26 16.39 -12.76 -5.68
C ASN A 26 16.07 -11.26 -5.79
N LEU A 27 16.17 -10.51 -4.69
CA LEU A 27 15.98 -9.06 -4.73
C LEU A 27 17.14 -8.39 -5.46
N LEU A 28 16.80 -7.35 -6.20
CA LEU A 28 17.72 -6.57 -7.02
C LEU A 28 17.88 -5.15 -6.45
N PRO A 29 18.97 -4.44 -6.79
CA PRO A 29 19.15 -3.04 -6.42
C PRO A 29 18.29 -2.08 -7.23
N LYS A 30 17.75 -2.52 -8.38
CA LYS A 30 16.91 -1.73 -9.30
C LYS A 30 15.83 -2.59 -9.94
N GLY A 31 14.72 -1.98 -10.36
CA GLY A 31 13.60 -2.65 -11.02
C GLY A 31 12.25 -2.20 -10.44
N TYR A 32 11.27 -3.09 -10.50
CA TYR A 32 9.97 -2.86 -9.88
C TYR A 32 10.05 -3.07 -8.37
N ARG A 33 9.38 -2.20 -7.60
CA ARG A 33 9.39 -2.28 -6.13
C ARG A 33 8.77 -3.57 -5.64
N VAL A 34 9.41 -4.17 -4.65
CA VAL A 34 8.92 -5.36 -3.96
C VAL A 34 8.42 -4.96 -2.58
N PHE A 35 7.17 -5.29 -2.28
CA PHE A 35 6.57 -5.09 -0.97
C PHE A 35 6.52 -6.39 -0.18
N GLY A 36 7.13 -6.35 1.01
CA GLY A 36 6.98 -7.37 2.06
C GLY A 36 5.86 -7.04 3.03
N GLY A 37 5.79 -7.76 4.15
CA GLY A 37 4.78 -7.51 5.18
C GLY A 37 4.87 -6.12 5.82
N ASN A 38 6.05 -5.54 5.94
CA ASN A 38 6.25 -4.25 6.61
C ASN A 38 6.67 -3.11 5.67
N GLY A 39 6.36 -3.21 4.38
CA GLY A 39 6.68 -2.18 3.39
C GLY A 39 7.66 -2.64 2.32
N PRO A 40 8.31 -1.71 1.61
CA PRO A 40 9.25 -2.04 0.52
C PRO A 40 10.51 -2.72 1.07
N ILE A 41 10.95 -3.78 0.37
CA ILE A 41 12.10 -4.60 0.76
C ILE A 41 13.19 -4.69 -0.32
N GLY A 42 12.99 -4.10 -1.49
CA GLY A 42 13.92 -4.12 -2.62
C GLY A 42 13.20 -4.03 -3.94
N TYR A 43 13.83 -4.57 -4.98
CA TYR A 43 13.32 -4.53 -6.35
C TYR A 43 13.35 -5.91 -7.00
N PHE A 44 12.58 -6.08 -8.09
CA PHE A 44 12.55 -7.29 -8.88
C PHE A 44 12.35 -6.98 -10.36
N THR A 45 12.52 -7.97 -11.23
CA THR A 45 12.39 -7.82 -12.69
C THR A 45 10.93 -7.71 -13.15
N GLU A 46 9.99 -8.16 -12.34
CA GLU A 46 8.56 -8.23 -12.67
C GLU A 46 7.71 -7.51 -11.65
N PHE A 47 6.51 -7.12 -12.05
CA PHE A 47 5.46 -6.64 -11.15
C PHE A 47 4.22 -7.55 -11.24
N LEU A 48 3.39 -7.54 -10.21
CA LEU A 48 2.13 -8.28 -10.16
C LEU A 48 0.91 -7.37 -10.37
N TYR A 49 1.03 -6.09 -9.99
CA TYR A 49 -0.08 -5.15 -10.02
C TYR A 49 0.34 -3.83 -10.63
N GLN A 50 -0.42 -3.38 -11.63
CA GLN A 50 -0.20 -2.08 -12.30
C GLN A 50 -0.72 -0.90 -11.47
N LYS A 51 -1.74 -1.13 -10.64
CA LYS A 51 -2.35 -0.11 -9.77
C LYS A 51 -1.87 -0.30 -8.33
N GLU A 52 -1.97 0.77 -7.55
CA GLU A 52 -1.83 0.71 -6.09
C GLU A 52 -2.75 -0.36 -5.49
N ARG A 53 -2.29 -1.06 -4.46
CA ARG A 53 -3.06 -2.05 -3.71
C ARG A 53 -3.00 -1.78 -2.22
N ILE A 54 -4.09 -2.09 -1.54
CA ILE A 54 -4.16 -2.11 -0.09
C ILE A 54 -3.58 -3.46 0.36
N LEU A 55 -2.58 -3.40 1.23
CA LEU A 55 -1.86 -4.55 1.75
C LEU A 55 -2.11 -4.68 3.25
N ILE A 56 -2.36 -5.90 3.70
CA ILE A 56 -2.45 -6.23 5.12
C ILE A 56 -1.30 -7.18 5.43
N SER A 57 -0.41 -6.78 6.32
CA SER A 57 0.67 -7.66 6.78
C SER A 57 0.08 -8.91 7.42
N CYS A 58 0.50 -10.09 6.96
CA CYS A 58 -0.12 -11.32 7.41
C CYS A 58 0.81 -12.25 8.21
N ARG A 59 2.07 -11.85 8.45
CA ARG A 59 3.04 -12.66 9.20
C ARG A 59 3.99 -11.81 10.03
N GLY A 60 4.35 -12.33 11.22
CA GLY A 60 5.31 -11.73 12.13
C GLY A 60 4.77 -10.53 12.90
N ALA A 61 5.66 -9.77 13.53
CA ALA A 61 5.31 -8.68 14.45
C ALA A 61 4.46 -7.55 13.80
N ALA A 62 4.51 -7.39 12.48
CA ALA A 62 3.72 -6.40 11.76
C ALA A 62 2.31 -6.91 11.37
N SER A 63 1.93 -8.14 11.74
CA SER A 63 0.63 -8.72 11.39
C SER A 63 -0.53 -7.78 11.74
N GLY A 64 -1.47 -7.60 10.82
CA GLY A 64 -2.60 -6.70 10.98
C GLY A 64 -2.33 -5.25 10.54
N THR A 65 -1.07 -4.86 10.31
CA THR A 65 -0.76 -3.51 9.83
C THR A 65 -1.17 -3.35 8.37
N VAL A 66 -1.81 -2.21 8.06
CA VAL A 66 -2.19 -1.85 6.70
C VAL A 66 -1.10 -0.98 6.06
N ARG A 67 -0.78 -1.29 4.81
CA ARG A 67 0.14 -0.55 3.96
C ARG A 67 -0.47 -0.38 2.57
N LEU A 68 0.08 0.55 1.81
CA LEU A 68 -0.25 0.72 0.39
C LEU A 68 0.96 0.33 -0.45
N SER A 69 0.73 -0.43 -1.52
CA SER A 69 1.77 -0.60 -2.52
C SER A 69 1.86 0.64 -3.41
N ARG A 70 2.93 0.71 -4.20
CA ARG A 70 2.99 1.63 -5.34
C ARG A 70 2.41 0.95 -6.58
N PRO A 71 2.01 1.71 -7.61
CA PRO A 71 1.81 1.16 -8.94
C PRO A 71 3.03 0.36 -9.41
N PHE A 72 2.80 -0.62 -10.27
CA PHE A 72 3.85 -1.50 -10.83
C PHE A 72 4.71 -2.15 -9.74
N SER A 73 4.06 -2.79 -8.76
CA SER A 73 4.75 -3.44 -7.64
C SER A 73 4.61 -4.95 -7.66
N PHE A 74 5.65 -5.62 -7.17
CA PHE A 74 5.60 -7.02 -6.78
C PHE A 74 5.25 -7.11 -5.28
N ILE A 75 4.35 -8.00 -4.91
CA ILE A 75 3.89 -8.15 -3.53
C ILE A 75 4.17 -9.56 -3.08
N THR A 76 4.92 -9.69 -1.98
CA THR A 76 5.28 -11.00 -1.44
C THR A 76 4.15 -11.64 -0.63
N ASN A 77 4.26 -12.95 -0.40
CA ASN A 77 3.30 -13.75 0.37
C ASN A 77 3.27 -13.41 1.88
N ASN A 78 4.02 -12.40 2.32
CA ASN A 78 3.93 -11.85 3.68
C ASN A 78 2.83 -10.77 3.81
N SER A 79 2.12 -10.49 2.72
CA SER A 79 0.96 -9.60 2.70
C SER A 79 -0.25 -10.28 2.09
N LEU A 80 -1.42 -9.98 2.66
CA LEU A 80 -2.71 -10.14 2.01
C LEU A 80 -2.99 -8.90 1.17
N ILE A 81 -3.48 -9.10 -0.03
CA ILE A 81 -3.83 -8.05 -0.98
C ILE A 81 -5.34 -7.93 -1.00
N VAL A 82 -5.83 -6.74 -0.73
CA VAL A 82 -7.25 -6.42 -0.81
C VAL A 82 -7.58 -6.05 -2.25
N ASN A 83 -8.39 -6.86 -2.90
CA ASN A 83 -8.90 -6.60 -4.24
C ASN A 83 -10.38 -6.24 -4.13
N GLU A 84 -10.72 -5.03 -4.47
CA GLU A 84 -12.09 -4.54 -4.50
C GLU A 84 -12.95 -5.35 -5.49
N LYS A 85 -14.17 -5.71 -5.12
CA LYS A 85 -15.09 -6.41 -6.03
C LYS A 85 -15.74 -5.49 -7.07
N LYS A 86 -15.77 -4.17 -6.80
CA LYS A 86 -16.21 -3.12 -7.71
C LYS A 86 -15.28 -1.92 -7.55
N ASP A 87 -14.92 -1.27 -8.64
CA ASP A 87 -13.97 -0.14 -8.64
C ASP A 87 -14.42 1.00 -7.70
N VAL A 88 -15.72 1.24 -7.58
CA VAL A 88 -16.29 2.27 -6.68
C VAL A 88 -15.99 2.01 -5.21
N TYR A 89 -15.66 0.79 -4.82
CA TYR A 89 -15.30 0.45 -3.44
C TYR A 89 -13.87 0.83 -3.06
N PHE A 90 -12.97 1.01 -4.03
CA PHE A 90 -11.54 1.16 -3.76
C PHE A 90 -11.23 2.34 -2.83
N ALA A 91 -11.74 3.54 -3.11
CA ALA A 91 -11.47 4.73 -2.30
C ALA A 91 -11.96 4.56 -0.86
N TYR A 92 -13.16 4.00 -0.70
CA TYR A 92 -13.75 3.72 0.60
C TYR A 92 -12.93 2.65 1.37
N LEU A 93 -12.66 1.51 0.74
CA LEU A 93 -11.87 0.44 1.34
C LEU A 93 -10.47 0.92 1.74
N LYS A 94 -9.84 1.75 0.92
CA LYS A 94 -8.53 2.32 1.21
C LYS A 94 -8.56 3.12 2.50
N GLN A 95 -9.50 4.04 2.66
CA GLN A 95 -9.61 4.84 3.89
C GLN A 95 -10.05 3.99 5.08
N TRP A 96 -11.01 3.10 4.89
CA TRP A 96 -11.49 2.23 5.95
C TRP A 96 -10.37 1.33 6.48
N CYS A 97 -9.61 0.68 5.63
CA CYS A 97 -8.49 -0.18 6.02
C CYS A 97 -7.38 0.61 6.72
N LEU A 98 -6.99 1.78 6.18
CA LEU A 98 -5.94 2.61 6.77
C LEU A 98 -6.29 3.10 8.18
N ASN A 99 -7.55 3.49 8.41
CA ASN A 99 -8.00 3.98 9.71
C ASN A 99 -8.26 2.85 10.71
N ARG A 100 -8.72 1.68 10.24
CA ARG A 100 -9.10 0.59 11.11
C ARG A 100 -7.90 -0.21 11.62
N GLN A 101 -6.93 -0.53 10.72
CA GLN A 101 -5.94 -1.57 10.98
C GLN A 101 -6.61 -2.93 11.33
N PHE A 102 -5.84 -3.99 11.54
CA PHE A 102 -6.41 -5.33 11.73
C PHE A 102 -5.73 -6.11 12.86
N PHE A 103 -5.34 -5.43 13.92
CA PHE A 103 -4.67 -6.06 15.06
C PHE A 103 -5.59 -7.01 15.83
N ASP A 104 -6.88 -6.75 15.83
CA ASP A 104 -7.91 -7.55 16.50
C ASP A 104 -8.20 -8.90 15.83
N VAL A 105 -7.80 -9.07 14.56
CA VAL A 105 -7.94 -10.34 13.83
C VAL A 105 -6.64 -11.13 13.74
N VAL A 106 -5.58 -10.66 14.42
CA VAL A 106 -4.30 -11.38 14.52
C VAL A 106 -4.47 -12.59 15.44
N THR A 107 -3.96 -13.73 15.01
CA THR A 107 -3.96 -14.97 15.77
C THR A 107 -2.53 -15.48 15.99
N GLY A 108 -2.32 -16.35 16.98
CA GLY A 108 -1.02 -16.94 17.27
C GLY A 108 -0.12 -16.07 18.14
N SER A 109 0.02 -16.39 19.44
CA SER A 109 0.83 -15.63 20.40
C SER A 109 2.34 -15.71 20.11
N ALA A 110 2.86 -16.87 19.74
CA ALA A 110 4.29 -17.06 19.44
C ALA A 110 4.66 -16.61 18.01
N GLN A 111 3.77 -16.80 17.06
CA GLN A 111 3.93 -16.36 15.67
C GLN A 111 2.65 -15.65 15.22
N PRO A 112 2.56 -14.34 15.43
CA PRO A 112 1.41 -13.56 15.01
C PRO A 112 1.15 -13.69 13.51
N GLN A 113 -0.09 -14.00 13.16
CA GLN A 113 -0.50 -14.12 11.75
C GLN A 113 -1.94 -13.66 11.53
N VAL A 114 -2.23 -13.25 10.32
CA VAL A 114 -3.56 -12.94 9.82
C VAL A 114 -3.84 -13.85 8.63
N THR A 115 -4.98 -14.51 8.64
CA THR A 115 -5.40 -15.40 7.54
C THR A 115 -6.63 -14.82 6.84
N ILE A 116 -6.94 -15.30 5.63
CA ILE A 116 -8.17 -14.91 4.92
C ILE A 116 -9.40 -15.27 5.75
N ASP A 117 -9.36 -16.38 6.47
CA ASP A 117 -10.46 -16.84 7.32
C ASP A 117 -10.78 -15.87 8.46
N SER A 118 -9.79 -15.11 8.94
CA SER A 118 -9.98 -14.08 9.96
C SER A 118 -10.95 -12.96 9.51
N PHE A 119 -11.20 -12.83 8.22
CA PHE A 119 -12.07 -11.80 7.65
C PHE A 119 -13.51 -12.28 7.34
N LYS A 120 -13.83 -13.57 7.53
CA LYS A 120 -15.14 -14.13 7.12
C LYS A 120 -16.33 -13.40 7.75
N ASN A 121 -16.21 -13.06 9.03
CA ASN A 121 -17.28 -12.42 9.78
C ASN A 121 -16.94 -10.97 10.15
N LEU A 122 -15.98 -10.35 9.49
CA LEU A 122 -15.57 -8.99 9.78
C LEU A 122 -16.62 -8.01 9.25
N PRO A 123 -17.33 -7.27 10.12
CA PRO A 123 -18.38 -6.36 9.68
C PRO A 123 -17.77 -5.09 9.08
N ILE A 124 -18.44 -4.59 8.05
CA ILE A 124 -18.18 -3.29 7.44
C ILE A 124 -19.52 -2.62 7.10
N ILE A 125 -19.58 -1.31 7.31
CA ILE A 125 -20.75 -0.53 6.92
C ILE A 125 -20.56 -0.05 5.49
N LEU A 126 -21.44 -0.48 4.60
CA LEU A 126 -21.39 -0.08 3.19
C LEU A 126 -22.36 1.09 2.95
N PRO A 127 -21.82 2.29 2.59
CA PRO A 127 -22.61 3.40 2.11
C PRO A 127 -23.35 3.10 0.79
N ASP A 128 -24.34 3.92 0.47
CA ASP A 128 -25.00 3.89 -0.84
C ASP A 128 -24.02 4.16 -1.98
N THR A 129 -24.31 3.60 -3.14
CA THR A 129 -23.44 3.72 -4.33
C THR A 129 -23.15 5.16 -4.70
N ASN A 130 -24.15 6.03 -4.66
CA ASN A 130 -23.98 7.47 -4.96
C ASN A 130 -22.98 8.14 -4.00
N VAL A 131 -23.06 7.82 -2.71
CA VAL A 131 -22.10 8.32 -1.71
C VAL A 131 -20.68 7.83 -1.98
N LEU A 132 -20.54 6.56 -2.34
CA LEU A 132 -19.24 5.98 -2.71
C LEU A 132 -18.65 6.61 -3.97
N GLU A 133 -19.48 6.90 -4.98
CA GLU A 133 -19.06 7.58 -6.21
C GLU A 133 -18.60 9.00 -5.93
N ASP A 134 -19.37 9.76 -5.15
CA ASP A 134 -19.02 11.15 -4.81
C ASP A 134 -17.77 11.19 -3.91
N PHE A 135 -17.65 10.28 -2.95
CA PHE A 135 -16.43 10.12 -2.18
C PHE A 135 -15.22 9.80 -3.07
N SER A 136 -15.37 8.91 -4.04
CA SER A 136 -14.31 8.56 -4.97
C SER A 136 -13.88 9.75 -5.85
N LYS A 137 -14.83 10.55 -6.34
CA LYS A 137 -14.54 11.79 -7.11
C LYS A 137 -13.68 12.78 -6.32
N ILE A 138 -13.92 12.89 -5.01
CA ILE A 138 -13.14 13.76 -4.12
C ILE A 138 -11.76 13.15 -3.82
N MET A 139 -11.71 11.85 -3.55
CA MET A 139 -10.49 11.21 -3.05
C MET A 139 -9.45 10.90 -4.13
N PHE A 140 -9.87 10.56 -5.36
CA PHE A 140 -8.90 10.21 -6.41
C PHE A 140 -7.95 11.36 -6.78
N PRO A 141 -8.39 12.62 -6.94
CA PRO A 141 -7.46 13.73 -7.15
C PRO A 141 -6.46 13.91 -5.99
N ILE A 142 -6.91 13.71 -4.75
CA ILE A 142 -6.06 13.79 -3.56
C ILE A 142 -5.01 12.66 -3.59
N TYR A 143 -5.40 11.42 -3.89
CA TYR A 143 -4.47 10.30 -4.01
C TYR A 143 -3.45 10.53 -5.13
N SER A 144 -3.89 11.04 -6.27
CA SER A 144 -2.99 11.39 -7.38
C SER A 144 -1.97 12.45 -6.96
N GLN A 145 -2.40 13.48 -6.22
CA GLN A 145 -1.49 14.52 -5.74
C GLN A 145 -0.49 13.98 -4.71
N ILE A 146 -0.93 13.10 -3.82
CA ILE A 146 -0.03 12.42 -2.87
C ILE A 146 1.03 11.62 -3.63
N GLU A 147 0.66 10.84 -4.64
CA GLU A 147 1.58 10.05 -5.46
C GLU A 147 2.62 10.94 -6.15
N ILE A 148 2.17 12.02 -6.80
CA ILE A 148 3.06 13.00 -7.45
C ILE A 148 4.06 13.59 -6.43
N ASN A 149 3.58 13.95 -5.24
CA ASN A 149 4.44 14.53 -4.20
C ASN A 149 5.46 13.51 -3.67
N MET A 150 5.07 12.25 -3.53
CA MET A 150 5.98 11.18 -3.12
C MET A 150 7.06 10.93 -4.18
N GLU A 151 6.73 10.94 -5.47
CA GLU A 151 7.71 10.84 -6.56
C GLU A 151 8.68 12.03 -6.59
N LYS A 152 8.16 13.24 -6.38
CA LYS A 152 9.01 14.45 -6.27
C LYS A 152 9.99 14.34 -5.11
N ASN A 153 9.50 13.89 -3.95
CA ASN A 153 10.35 13.71 -2.76
C ASN A 153 11.48 12.70 -3.02
N GLU A 154 11.19 11.58 -3.70
CA GLU A 154 12.22 10.61 -4.07
C GLU A 154 13.27 11.22 -5.02
N LYS A 155 12.84 11.99 -6.02
CA LYS A 155 13.78 12.70 -6.91
C LYS A 155 14.65 13.69 -6.13
N LEU A 156 14.06 14.48 -5.22
CA LEU A 156 14.79 15.45 -4.40
C LEU A 156 15.80 14.76 -3.47
N ILE A 157 15.44 13.63 -2.88
CA ILE A 157 16.37 12.82 -2.08
C ILE A 157 17.54 12.36 -2.94
N ASN A 158 17.29 11.82 -4.12
CA ASN A 158 18.34 11.39 -5.05
C ASN A 158 19.23 12.54 -5.50
N PHE A 159 18.67 13.72 -5.77
CA PHE A 159 19.45 14.92 -6.09
C PHE A 159 20.34 15.33 -4.92
N ARG A 160 19.79 15.43 -3.72
CA ARG A 160 20.58 15.74 -2.52
C ARG A 160 21.75 14.77 -2.35
N ASP A 161 21.47 13.47 -2.41
CA ASP A 161 22.47 12.42 -2.16
C ASP A 161 23.54 12.36 -3.27
N THR A 162 23.22 12.82 -4.48
CA THR A 162 24.18 12.95 -5.58
C THR A 162 25.01 14.23 -5.49
N LEU A 163 24.39 15.35 -5.10
CA LEU A 163 25.05 16.66 -5.12
C LEU A 163 25.87 16.91 -3.85
N LEU A 164 25.41 16.43 -2.70
CA LEU A 164 26.08 16.71 -1.41
C LEU A 164 27.55 16.25 -1.38
N PRO A 165 27.92 15.03 -1.82
CA PRO A 165 29.33 14.62 -1.89
C PRO A 165 30.17 15.51 -2.82
N LYS A 166 29.60 15.94 -3.95
CA LYS A 166 30.30 16.80 -4.92
C LYS A 166 30.55 18.22 -4.40
N LEU A 167 29.60 18.75 -3.64
CA LEU A 167 29.77 20.03 -2.95
C LEU A 167 30.84 19.94 -1.85
N LEU A 168 30.81 18.87 -1.05
CA LEU A 168 31.77 18.66 0.04
C LEU A 168 33.18 18.39 -0.46
N SER A 169 33.34 17.77 -1.62
CA SER A 169 34.66 17.55 -2.27
C SER A 169 35.19 18.76 -3.03
N GLY A 170 34.37 19.81 -3.21
CA GLY A 170 34.74 20.99 -4.02
C GLY A 170 34.66 20.74 -5.54
N GLU A 171 34.15 19.57 -6.00
CA GLU A 171 33.98 19.27 -7.42
C GLU A 171 32.97 20.25 -8.09
N ILE A 172 31.98 20.70 -7.33
CA ILE A 172 31.03 21.74 -7.75
C ILE A 172 30.94 22.82 -6.68
N SER A 173 30.67 24.08 -7.10
CA SER A 173 30.41 25.19 -6.19
C SER A 173 28.95 25.63 -6.23
N VAL A 174 28.44 26.22 -5.16
CA VAL A 174 27.07 26.72 -5.05
C VAL A 174 26.74 27.71 -6.19
N ASN A 175 27.71 28.52 -6.62
CA ASN A 175 27.57 29.52 -7.68
C ASN A 175 27.39 28.87 -9.09
N GLN A 176 27.72 27.62 -9.29
CA GLN A 176 27.52 26.87 -10.55
C GLN A 176 26.19 26.14 -10.57
N ALA A 177 25.58 25.86 -9.41
CA ALA A 177 24.29 25.18 -9.32
C ALA A 177 23.08 26.13 -9.52
N SER A 178 23.30 27.43 -9.59
CA SER A 178 22.25 28.47 -9.73
C SER A 178 22.08 28.98 -11.17
N LYS A 179 22.72 28.34 -12.16
CA LYS A 179 22.53 28.57 -13.60
C LYS A 179 21.84 27.34 -14.21
#